data_af2d4171f0aebcd064fee92012b13ba4
#
_entry.id   af2d4171f0aebcd064fee92012b13ba4
#
_cell.length_a   1.000
_cell.length_b   1.000
_cell.length_c   1.000
_cell.angle_alpha   90.00
_cell.angle_beta   90.00
_cell.angle_gamma   90.00
#
_symmetry.space_group_name_H-M   'P 1'
#
loop_
_entity.id
_entity.type
_entity.pdbx_description
1 polymer ?
#
loop_
_entity_poly.entity_id
_entity_poly.type
_entity_poly.pdbx_seq_one_letter_code
_entity_poly.pdbx_strand_id
1 'polypeptide(L)'
;MKVKVLSLLVPALLVAGAANAAEVYNKDGNKLDLYGKVDGLHYFSDDKSVDGDQTYMRLGFKGETQVTDQLTGYGQWEYQIQGNSAENENNSWTRVAFAGLKFQDVGSFDYGRNYGVVYDVTSWTDVLPEFGGDTYGSDNFMQQRGNGFATYRNTDFFGLVDGLNFAVQYQGKNGSVDGEGMTNNGRGALRQNGDGVGGSITYDYEGFGIGAAVSSSKRTDDQNGSYISNGVARNYIGTGDRAETYTGGLKYDANNIYLAAQYTQTYNATRVGSLGWANKAQNFEAVAQYQFDFGLRPSLAYLQSKGKNLGVINGRNYDDEDILKYVDVGATYYFNKNMSTYVDYKINLLDDNQFTRDAGINTDNIVALGLVYQF
;
A
#
# COMPACT_ATOMS: atom_id res chain seq x y z
N MET A 1 11.86 25.57 -32.21
CA MET A 1 10.91 25.36 -31.13
C MET A 1 10.90 23.88 -30.80
N LYS A 2 11.56 23.46 -29.72
CA LYS A 2 11.53 22.10 -29.24
C LYS A 2 10.30 21.97 -28.34
N VAL A 3 9.36 21.16 -28.72
CA VAL A 3 8.19 20.80 -27.87
C VAL A 3 8.75 20.03 -26.68
N LYS A 4 8.75 20.62 -25.49
CA LYS A 4 9.02 19.90 -24.25
C LYS A 4 7.82 18.99 -23.99
N VAL A 5 8.01 17.69 -24.17
CA VAL A 5 7.09 16.70 -23.67
C VAL A 5 7.23 16.74 -22.14
N LEU A 6 6.23 17.30 -21.47
CA LEU A 6 6.12 17.20 -20.01
C LEU A 6 5.93 15.71 -19.67
N SER A 7 6.99 15.09 -19.18
CA SER A 7 6.89 13.80 -18.52
C SER A 7 6.25 14.02 -17.15
N LEU A 8 4.93 13.91 -17.07
CA LEU A 8 4.18 13.78 -15.82
C LEU A 8 4.43 12.35 -15.28
N LEU A 9 5.58 12.15 -14.67
CA LEU A 9 5.86 10.95 -13.88
C LEU A 9 5.41 11.17 -12.44
N VAL A 10 4.11 11.08 -12.23
CA VAL A 10 3.55 10.57 -10.96
C VAL A 10 3.83 9.07 -10.98
N PRO A 11 4.23 8.42 -9.85
CA PRO A 11 4.51 6.98 -9.86
C PRO A 11 3.41 6.20 -10.57
N ALA A 12 3.78 5.38 -11.54
CA ALA A 12 2.89 4.71 -12.48
C ALA A 12 1.77 3.87 -11.85
N LEU A 13 1.86 3.57 -10.56
CA LEU A 13 0.87 2.80 -9.79
C LEU A 13 -0.32 3.58 -9.26
N LEU A 14 -0.21 4.89 -9.15
CA LEU A 14 -1.40 5.75 -8.98
C LEU A 14 -2.16 5.93 -10.30
N VAL A 15 -1.54 5.58 -11.43
CA VAL A 15 -2.04 5.81 -12.79
C VAL A 15 -3.09 4.80 -13.24
N ALA A 16 -3.14 3.58 -12.71
CA ALA A 16 -4.22 2.64 -13.08
C ALA A 16 -5.63 3.17 -12.72
N GLY A 17 -5.74 4.01 -11.68
CA GLY A 17 -7.00 4.71 -11.37
C GLY A 17 -7.12 6.13 -11.93
N ALA A 18 -5.99 6.77 -12.29
CA ALA A 18 -6.00 8.16 -12.75
C ALA A 18 -6.06 8.32 -14.28
N ALA A 19 -5.62 7.29 -15.03
CA ALA A 19 -5.65 7.33 -16.50
C ALA A 19 -7.08 7.32 -17.09
N ASN A 20 -8.09 7.00 -16.28
CA ASN A 20 -9.49 6.91 -16.71
C ASN A 20 -10.40 7.88 -15.95
N ALA A 21 -9.85 8.82 -15.18
CA ALA A 21 -10.66 9.81 -14.47
C ALA A 21 -11.49 10.64 -15.47
N ALA A 22 -12.80 10.69 -15.24
CA ALA A 22 -13.67 11.56 -16.00
C ALA A 22 -13.51 13.01 -15.53
N GLU A 23 -13.07 13.90 -16.41
CA GLU A 23 -13.06 15.32 -16.13
C GLU A 23 -14.50 15.81 -15.98
N VAL A 24 -14.88 16.18 -14.76
CA VAL A 24 -16.22 16.68 -14.44
C VAL A 24 -16.28 18.19 -14.62
N TYR A 25 -15.18 18.87 -14.30
CA TYR A 25 -15.08 20.31 -14.37
C TYR A 25 -13.64 20.74 -14.65
N ASN A 26 -13.45 21.70 -15.56
CA ASN A 26 -12.15 22.30 -15.85
C ASN A 26 -12.37 23.72 -16.39
N LYS A 27 -12.39 24.70 -15.51
CA LYS A 27 -12.63 26.09 -15.88
C LYS A 27 -12.06 27.05 -14.84
N ASP A 28 -11.60 28.20 -15.31
CA ASP A 28 -11.14 29.31 -14.48
C ASP A 28 -10.06 28.91 -13.45
N GLY A 29 -9.10 28.04 -13.87
CA GLY A 29 -8.04 27.54 -13.01
C GLY A 29 -8.46 26.49 -11.99
N ASN A 30 -9.71 25.99 -12.09
CA ASN A 30 -10.20 24.92 -11.23
C ASN A 30 -10.44 23.65 -12.05
N LYS A 31 -10.04 22.52 -11.50
CA LYS A 31 -10.22 21.19 -12.10
C LYS A 31 -10.78 20.21 -11.09
N LEU A 32 -11.74 19.39 -11.51
CA LEU A 32 -12.28 18.27 -10.74
C LEU A 32 -12.40 17.04 -11.64
N ASP A 33 -11.70 16.00 -11.26
CA ASP A 33 -11.73 14.69 -11.88
C ASP A 33 -12.44 13.69 -10.94
N LEU A 34 -13.38 12.92 -11.49
CA LEU A 34 -14.02 11.80 -10.83
C LEU A 34 -13.43 10.50 -11.36
N TYR A 35 -13.07 9.58 -10.49
CA TYR A 35 -12.56 8.27 -10.86
C TYR A 35 -13.12 7.17 -9.97
N GLY A 36 -13.07 5.95 -10.46
CA GLY A 36 -13.50 4.81 -9.67
C GLY A 36 -13.46 3.50 -10.42
N LYS A 37 -13.77 2.43 -9.70
CA LYS A 37 -13.97 1.11 -10.31
C LYS A 37 -15.03 0.31 -9.55
N VAL A 38 -15.70 -0.57 -10.29
CA VAL A 38 -16.44 -1.69 -9.75
C VAL A 38 -15.68 -2.95 -10.15
N ASP A 39 -15.38 -3.79 -9.18
CA ASP A 39 -14.67 -5.05 -9.36
C ASP A 39 -15.59 -6.19 -8.90
N GLY A 40 -16.19 -6.89 -9.85
CA GLY A 40 -16.94 -8.11 -9.60
C GLY A 40 -15.94 -9.24 -9.42
N LEU A 41 -15.64 -9.58 -8.17
CA LEU A 41 -14.52 -10.41 -7.77
C LEU A 41 -14.98 -11.65 -7.01
N HIS A 42 -14.41 -12.80 -7.35
CA HIS A 42 -14.64 -14.06 -6.64
C HIS A 42 -13.33 -14.77 -6.35
N TYR A 43 -13.16 -15.24 -5.10
CA TYR A 43 -12.06 -16.12 -4.70
C TYR A 43 -12.51 -17.56 -4.62
N PHE A 44 -11.64 -18.45 -5.09
CA PHE A 44 -11.75 -19.90 -4.93
C PHE A 44 -10.60 -20.36 -4.05
N SER A 45 -10.92 -20.92 -2.88
CA SER A 45 -9.93 -21.42 -1.91
C SER A 45 -10.51 -22.55 -1.05
N ASP A 46 -9.65 -23.41 -0.54
CA ASP A 46 -10.02 -24.36 0.50
C ASP A 46 -10.19 -23.67 1.86
N ASP A 47 -9.57 -22.51 2.07
CA ASP A 47 -9.83 -21.65 3.22
C ASP A 47 -11.19 -20.96 3.10
N LYS A 48 -12.15 -21.46 3.88
CA LYS A 48 -13.52 -20.93 3.91
C LYS A 48 -13.65 -19.51 4.43
N SER A 49 -12.61 -18.95 5.03
CA SER A 49 -12.62 -17.56 5.52
C SER A 49 -12.40 -16.53 4.41
N VAL A 50 -11.86 -16.96 3.27
CA VAL A 50 -11.59 -16.09 2.10
C VAL A 50 -12.31 -16.55 0.82
N ASP A 51 -12.79 -17.79 0.76
CA ASP A 51 -13.54 -18.36 -0.37
C ASP A 51 -14.84 -17.60 -0.60
N GLY A 52 -15.19 -17.31 -1.85
CA GLY A 52 -16.46 -16.71 -2.23
C GLY A 52 -16.38 -15.31 -2.81
N ASP A 53 -17.48 -14.60 -2.74
CA ASP A 53 -17.64 -13.24 -3.29
C ASP A 53 -16.80 -12.21 -2.53
N GLN A 54 -15.96 -11.48 -3.27
CA GLN A 54 -15.11 -10.40 -2.78
C GLN A 54 -15.40 -9.07 -3.50
N THR A 55 -16.54 -8.97 -4.16
CA THR A 55 -16.95 -7.80 -4.97
C THR A 55 -16.86 -6.51 -4.16
N TYR A 56 -16.27 -5.48 -4.77
CA TYR A 56 -16.17 -4.14 -4.18
C TYR A 56 -16.25 -3.03 -5.22
N MET A 57 -16.48 -1.83 -4.72
CA MET A 57 -16.43 -0.60 -5.50
C MET A 57 -15.45 0.39 -4.85
N ARG A 58 -14.73 1.16 -5.67
CA ARG A 58 -13.99 2.36 -5.25
C ARG A 58 -14.50 3.57 -6.00
N LEU A 59 -14.63 4.68 -5.28
CA LEU A 59 -15.00 5.98 -5.83
C LEU A 59 -14.09 7.04 -5.22
N GLY A 60 -13.63 7.95 -6.03
CA GLY A 60 -12.80 9.06 -5.57
C GLY A 60 -12.88 10.27 -6.49
N PHE A 61 -12.42 11.38 -5.98
CA PHE A 61 -12.20 12.58 -6.79
C PHE A 61 -10.80 13.16 -6.53
N LYS A 62 -10.29 13.87 -7.54
CA LYS A 62 -9.10 14.73 -7.44
C LYS A 62 -9.52 16.14 -7.84
N GLY A 63 -9.16 17.10 -7.01
CA GLY A 63 -9.43 18.51 -7.25
C GLY A 63 -8.15 19.32 -7.27
N GLU A 64 -8.09 20.32 -8.16
CA GLU A 64 -7.03 21.30 -8.22
C GLU A 64 -7.63 22.70 -8.39
N THR A 65 -7.01 23.69 -7.78
CA THR A 65 -7.37 25.11 -7.94
C THR A 65 -6.12 25.97 -8.00
N GLN A 66 -6.05 26.82 -9.01
CA GLN A 66 -4.98 27.81 -9.12
C GLN A 66 -5.24 28.97 -8.14
N VAL A 67 -4.38 29.09 -7.12
CA VAL A 67 -4.47 30.15 -6.09
C VAL A 67 -3.75 31.41 -6.57
N THR A 68 -2.56 31.25 -7.15
CA THR A 68 -1.77 32.27 -7.83
C THR A 68 -1.07 31.66 -9.03
N ASP A 69 -0.35 32.46 -9.82
CA ASP A 69 0.45 31.96 -10.96
C ASP A 69 1.49 30.92 -10.56
N GLN A 70 1.89 30.87 -9.28
CA GLN A 70 2.93 29.97 -8.76
C GLN A 70 2.40 28.95 -7.77
N LEU A 71 1.16 29.07 -7.29
CA LEU A 71 0.61 28.26 -6.22
C LEU A 71 -0.68 27.59 -6.68
N THR A 72 -0.71 26.26 -6.58
CA THR A 72 -1.89 25.44 -6.82
C THR A 72 -2.29 24.72 -5.53
N GLY A 73 -3.56 24.87 -5.15
CA GLY A 73 -4.18 24.03 -4.12
C GLY A 73 -4.65 22.72 -4.75
N TYR A 74 -4.54 21.61 -4.03
CA TYR A 74 -5.03 20.32 -4.51
C TYR A 74 -5.57 19.47 -3.38
N GLY A 75 -6.39 18.47 -3.73
CA GLY A 75 -6.91 17.51 -2.78
C GLY A 75 -7.40 16.25 -3.45
N GLN A 76 -7.44 15.18 -2.67
CA GLN A 76 -7.95 13.89 -3.13
C GLN A 76 -8.73 13.20 -2.02
N TRP A 77 -9.82 12.55 -2.42
CA TRP A 77 -10.55 11.65 -1.55
C TRP A 77 -10.85 10.34 -2.31
N GLU A 78 -10.70 9.20 -1.64
CA GLU A 78 -11.02 7.88 -2.17
C GLU A 78 -11.69 7.03 -1.10
N TYR A 79 -12.78 6.40 -1.48
CA TYR A 79 -13.61 5.57 -0.63
C TYR A 79 -13.80 4.18 -1.22
N GLN A 80 -13.80 3.15 -0.37
CA GLN A 80 -14.10 1.78 -0.78
C GLN A 80 -15.36 1.30 -0.08
N ILE A 81 -16.22 0.63 -0.85
CA ILE A 81 -17.48 0.04 -0.42
C ILE A 81 -17.43 -1.43 -0.83
N GLN A 82 -17.69 -2.34 0.12
CA GLN A 82 -17.81 -3.76 -0.18
C GLN A 82 -19.18 -4.06 -0.75
N GLY A 83 -19.21 -4.78 -1.90
CA GLY A 83 -20.43 -5.21 -2.56
C GLY A 83 -20.93 -6.57 -2.10
N ASN A 84 -20.12 -7.30 -1.33
CA ASN A 84 -20.42 -8.65 -0.83
C ASN A 84 -21.01 -8.67 0.60
N SER A 85 -21.25 -7.52 1.20
CA SER A 85 -21.86 -7.42 2.54
C SER A 85 -23.39 -7.38 2.45
N ALA A 86 -24.06 -7.85 3.51
CA ALA A 86 -25.50 -7.69 3.62
C ALA A 86 -25.89 -6.21 3.77
N GLU A 87 -27.10 -5.82 3.31
CA GLU A 87 -27.54 -4.41 3.29
C GLU A 87 -27.55 -3.74 4.65
N ASN A 88 -27.64 -4.50 5.73
CA ASN A 88 -27.62 -4.00 7.12
C ASN A 88 -26.20 -3.91 7.72
N GLU A 89 -25.16 -4.26 6.98
CA GLU A 89 -23.76 -4.20 7.39
C GLU A 89 -23.07 -3.00 6.73
N ASN A 90 -22.42 -2.18 7.55
CA ASN A 90 -21.60 -1.08 7.05
C ASN A 90 -20.14 -1.53 6.91
N ASN A 91 -19.76 -1.97 5.71
CA ASN A 91 -18.41 -2.41 5.41
C ASN A 91 -17.78 -1.51 4.34
N SER A 92 -17.43 -0.29 4.76
CA SER A 92 -16.87 0.73 3.88
C SER A 92 -15.89 1.62 4.63
N TRP A 93 -14.89 2.18 3.93
CA TRP A 93 -13.87 3.01 4.56
C TRP A 93 -13.21 4.00 3.61
N THR A 94 -12.75 5.12 4.18
CA THR A 94 -11.88 6.08 3.46
C THR A 94 -10.49 5.48 3.29
N ARG A 95 -10.02 5.41 2.05
CA ARG A 95 -8.68 4.97 1.68
C ARG A 95 -7.70 6.14 1.72
N VAL A 96 -8.08 7.25 1.11
CA VAL A 96 -7.27 8.48 0.97
C VAL A 96 -8.17 9.68 1.27
N ALA A 97 -7.66 10.69 1.98
CA ALA A 97 -8.33 11.97 2.23
C ALA A 97 -7.29 12.99 2.68
N PHE A 98 -6.82 13.82 1.77
CA PHE A 98 -5.83 14.86 2.06
C PHE A 98 -6.05 16.11 1.20
N ALA A 99 -5.47 17.22 1.66
CA ALA A 99 -5.36 18.45 0.89
C ALA A 99 -3.95 19.00 0.98
N GLY A 100 -3.53 19.74 -0.03
CA GLY A 100 -2.17 20.25 -0.12
C GLY A 100 -2.01 21.48 -1.01
N LEU A 101 -0.79 21.97 -1.04
CA LEU A 101 -0.34 23.09 -1.85
C LEU A 101 0.88 22.69 -2.66
N LYS A 102 0.93 23.08 -3.93
CA LYS A 102 2.05 22.86 -4.83
C LYS A 102 2.63 24.19 -5.30
N PHE A 103 3.93 24.35 -5.16
CA PHE A 103 4.70 25.54 -5.50
C PHE A 103 5.63 25.24 -6.68
N GLN A 104 5.11 25.21 -7.90
CA GLN A 104 5.91 24.93 -9.10
C GLN A 104 7.04 23.89 -8.85
N ASP A 105 8.29 24.22 -9.18
CA ASP A 105 9.44 23.32 -9.01
C ASP A 105 9.96 23.22 -7.56
N VAL A 106 9.46 24.06 -6.64
CA VAL A 106 9.83 24.00 -5.22
C VAL A 106 9.30 22.73 -4.56
N GLY A 107 8.16 22.21 -5.04
CA GLY A 107 7.56 20.99 -4.55
C GLY A 107 6.15 21.17 -4.02
N SER A 108 5.67 20.17 -3.30
CA SER A 108 4.32 20.15 -2.73
C SER A 108 4.36 19.80 -1.24
N PHE A 109 3.36 20.27 -0.54
CA PHE A 109 3.09 19.90 0.85
C PHE A 109 1.63 19.49 0.98
N ASP A 110 1.38 18.33 1.60
CA ASP A 110 0.03 17.87 1.89
C ASP A 110 -0.12 17.37 3.33
N TYR A 111 -1.36 17.37 3.79
CA TYR A 111 -1.72 16.83 5.10
C TYR A 111 -3.01 16.04 5.03
N GLY A 112 -3.01 14.87 5.70
CA GLY A 112 -4.20 14.05 5.89
C GLY A 112 -3.95 12.56 5.90
N ARG A 113 -4.95 11.78 5.43
CA ARG A 113 -4.82 10.36 5.19
C ARG A 113 -4.26 10.14 3.81
N ASN A 114 -3.03 9.67 3.74
CA ASN A 114 -2.28 9.51 2.49
C ASN A 114 -1.39 8.26 2.56
N TYR A 115 -0.52 8.08 1.58
CA TYR A 115 0.48 7.03 1.59
C TYR A 115 1.72 7.45 2.38
N GLY A 116 2.26 6.52 3.15
CA GLY A 116 3.56 6.65 3.80
C GLY A 116 4.71 6.61 2.80
N VAL A 117 5.81 7.33 3.09
CA VAL A 117 6.96 7.44 2.19
C VAL A 117 7.66 6.11 1.87
N VAL A 118 7.48 5.07 2.68
CA VAL A 118 7.98 3.73 2.37
C VAL A 118 7.32 3.17 1.11
N TYR A 119 6.04 3.50 0.90
CA TYR A 119 5.30 3.07 -0.28
C TYR A 119 5.80 3.67 -1.59
N ASP A 120 6.57 4.75 -1.57
CA ASP A 120 7.19 5.32 -2.77
C ASP A 120 8.12 4.33 -3.49
N VAL A 121 8.64 3.35 -2.75
CA VAL A 121 9.49 2.26 -3.26
C VAL A 121 8.75 0.93 -3.29
N THR A 122 8.05 0.56 -2.21
CA THR A 122 7.38 -0.75 -2.12
C THR A 122 6.19 -0.88 -3.06
N SER A 123 5.61 0.22 -3.52
CA SER A 123 4.57 0.24 -4.54
C SER A 123 5.01 -0.31 -5.91
N TRP A 124 6.30 -0.37 -6.17
CA TRP A 124 6.81 -0.89 -7.45
C TRP A 124 6.51 -2.37 -7.65
N THR A 125 6.33 -3.13 -6.59
CA THR A 125 5.93 -4.55 -6.65
C THR A 125 4.45 -4.79 -6.41
N ASP A 126 3.67 -3.76 -6.04
CA ASP A 126 2.21 -3.82 -5.80
C ASP A 126 1.43 -3.58 -7.11
N VAL A 127 1.66 -4.43 -8.12
CA VAL A 127 1.15 -4.26 -9.50
C VAL A 127 0.45 -5.51 -10.06
N LEU A 128 0.25 -6.54 -9.24
CA LEU A 128 -0.44 -7.76 -9.63
C LEU A 128 -1.93 -7.51 -9.87
N PRO A 129 -2.63 -8.38 -10.59
CA PRO A 129 -4.05 -8.20 -10.88
C PRO A 129 -4.90 -8.04 -9.61
N GLU A 130 -4.67 -8.88 -8.60
CA GLU A 130 -5.40 -8.86 -7.33
C GLU A 130 -4.48 -8.94 -6.11
N PHE A 131 -3.56 -9.88 -6.07
CA PHE A 131 -2.66 -10.09 -4.93
C PHE A 131 -1.46 -9.14 -4.99
N GLY A 132 -0.49 -9.32 -4.12
CA GLY A 132 0.69 -8.46 -4.02
C GLY A 132 0.61 -7.43 -2.89
N GLY A 133 1.75 -6.77 -2.61
CA GLY A 133 1.84 -5.79 -1.53
C GLY A 133 1.53 -6.34 -0.14
N ASP A 134 1.66 -7.66 0.04
CA ASP A 134 1.24 -8.37 1.26
C ASP A 134 2.32 -8.36 2.35
N THR A 135 3.55 -7.92 2.05
CA THR A 135 4.64 -7.85 3.05
C THR A 135 4.54 -6.61 3.94
N TYR A 136 3.59 -5.72 3.66
CA TYR A 136 3.30 -4.48 4.41
C TYR A 136 1.77 -4.26 4.48
N GLY A 137 1.31 -3.17 5.09
CA GLY A 137 -0.13 -2.94 5.20
C GLY A 137 -0.52 -1.53 5.60
N SER A 138 -1.80 -1.22 5.39
CA SER A 138 -2.41 0.05 5.79
C SER A 138 -2.58 0.15 7.30
N ASP A 139 -2.58 1.38 7.82
CA ASP A 139 -2.65 1.69 9.24
C ASP A 139 -1.62 0.88 10.05
N ASN A 140 -0.41 0.81 9.51
CA ASN A 140 0.74 0.14 10.08
C ASN A 140 1.98 1.03 9.92
N PHE A 141 2.07 2.03 10.80
CA PHE A 141 3.11 3.06 10.74
C PHE A 141 3.11 3.78 9.38
N MET A 142 4.28 3.98 8.76
CA MET A 142 4.46 4.73 7.51
C MET A 142 4.65 3.82 6.28
N GLN A 143 4.15 2.56 6.34
CA GLN A 143 4.41 1.57 5.29
C GLN A 143 3.49 1.71 4.07
N GLN A 144 2.21 2.00 4.29
CA GLN A 144 1.21 2.16 3.22
C GLN A 144 0.27 3.32 3.61
N ARG A 145 -1.05 3.19 3.43
CA ARG A 145 -1.99 4.25 3.81
C ARG A 145 -2.09 4.39 5.32
N GLY A 146 -2.11 5.62 5.78
CA GLY A 146 -2.28 5.94 7.19
C GLY A 146 -2.78 7.37 7.39
N ASN A 147 -3.13 7.73 8.61
CA ASN A 147 -3.62 9.06 8.95
C ASN A 147 -2.53 9.95 9.53
N GLY A 148 -2.79 11.26 9.48
CA GLY A 148 -1.96 12.26 10.15
C GLY A 148 -0.60 12.45 9.49
N PHE A 149 -0.51 12.19 8.19
CA PHE A 149 0.71 12.45 7.43
C PHE A 149 0.79 13.93 7.03
N ALA A 150 1.92 14.55 7.34
CA ALA A 150 2.37 15.82 6.80
C ALA A 150 3.56 15.50 5.89
N THR A 151 3.37 15.70 4.58
CA THR A 151 4.34 15.25 3.58
C THR A 151 4.81 16.42 2.73
N TYR A 152 6.12 16.59 2.64
CA TYR A 152 6.75 17.41 1.61
C TYR A 152 7.33 16.50 0.53
N ARG A 153 7.03 16.82 -0.75
CA ARG A 153 7.55 16.10 -1.92
C ARG A 153 8.17 17.06 -2.89
N ASN A 154 9.29 16.66 -3.47
CA ASN A 154 9.95 17.39 -4.54
C ASN A 154 10.26 16.44 -5.69
N THR A 155 9.94 16.87 -6.89
CA THR A 155 10.23 16.15 -8.13
C THR A 155 11.35 16.85 -8.89
N ASP A 156 12.14 16.05 -9.61
CA ASP A 156 13.25 16.53 -10.45
C ASP A 156 14.28 17.39 -9.68
N PHE A 157 14.41 17.14 -8.38
CA PHE A 157 15.31 17.85 -7.47
C PHE A 157 15.32 19.37 -7.72
N PHE A 158 14.16 19.99 -7.46
CA PHE A 158 13.92 21.42 -7.72
C PHE A 158 14.02 21.83 -9.20
N GLY A 159 13.77 20.90 -10.13
CA GLY A 159 13.93 21.10 -11.56
C GLY A 159 15.39 21.09 -12.05
N LEU A 160 16.33 20.67 -11.20
CA LEU A 160 17.77 20.64 -11.50
C LEU A 160 18.25 19.29 -12.03
N VAL A 161 17.61 18.20 -11.62
CA VAL A 161 17.99 16.82 -12.02
C VAL A 161 16.73 16.05 -12.37
N ASP A 162 16.48 15.91 -13.68
CA ASP A 162 15.33 15.18 -14.20
C ASP A 162 15.31 13.74 -13.63
N GLY A 163 14.16 13.30 -13.14
CA GLY A 163 13.92 11.97 -12.59
C GLY A 163 14.37 11.75 -11.15
N LEU A 164 15.10 12.70 -10.52
CA LEU A 164 15.47 12.61 -9.11
C LEU A 164 14.39 13.19 -8.21
N ASN A 165 13.71 12.33 -7.44
CA ASN A 165 12.61 12.73 -6.57
C ASN A 165 12.94 12.39 -5.11
N PHE A 166 12.42 13.18 -4.19
CA PHE A 166 12.50 12.85 -2.77
C PHE A 166 11.25 13.30 -2.00
N ALA A 167 11.03 12.67 -0.87
CA ALA A 167 9.99 13.07 0.07
C ALA A 167 10.50 13.03 1.51
N VAL A 168 9.93 13.90 2.34
CA VAL A 168 10.10 13.90 3.80
C VAL A 168 8.70 13.93 4.41
N GLN A 169 8.47 13.06 5.40
CA GLN A 169 7.15 12.90 5.99
C GLN A 169 7.21 12.80 7.50
N TYR A 170 6.26 13.44 8.15
CA TYR A 170 5.94 13.27 9.56
C TYR A 170 4.58 12.60 9.69
N GLN A 171 4.44 11.67 10.62
CA GLN A 171 3.16 11.08 11.02
C GLN A 171 2.87 11.44 12.47
N GLY A 172 1.74 12.11 12.72
CA GLY A 172 1.25 12.35 14.08
C GLY A 172 0.75 11.06 14.75
N LYS A 173 0.79 11.05 16.08
CA LYS A 173 0.30 9.93 16.88
C LYS A 173 -1.19 9.66 16.64
N ASN A 174 -1.53 8.38 16.45
CA ASN A 174 -2.89 7.87 16.41
C ASN A 174 -3.02 6.79 17.49
N GLY A 175 -3.70 7.10 18.58
CA GLY A 175 -3.76 6.26 19.78
C GLY A 175 -5.10 5.59 20.03
N SER A 176 -5.27 5.09 21.25
CA SER A 176 -6.53 4.59 21.79
C SER A 176 -7.46 5.73 22.19
N VAL A 177 -8.70 5.38 22.58
CA VAL A 177 -9.75 6.36 22.96
C VAL A 177 -9.38 7.28 24.12
N ASP A 178 -8.45 6.88 24.98
CA ASP A 178 -8.12 7.57 26.24
C ASP A 178 -6.79 8.32 26.22
N GLY A 179 -6.19 8.56 25.04
CA GLY A 179 -4.84 9.12 24.95
C GLY A 179 -4.68 10.26 23.96
N GLU A 180 -3.50 10.85 24.00
CA GLU A 180 -3.04 11.75 22.95
C GLU A 180 -3.09 11.06 21.58
N GLY A 181 -3.52 11.79 20.56
CA GLY A 181 -3.77 11.23 19.24
C GLY A 181 -5.05 10.39 19.17
N MET A 182 -5.90 10.50 20.16
CA MET A 182 -7.25 9.96 20.12
C MET A 182 -8.03 10.59 18.96
N THR A 183 -8.71 9.75 18.22
CA THR A 183 -9.75 10.18 17.26
C THR A 183 -11.11 9.78 17.79
N ASN A 184 -12.19 10.31 17.21
CA ASN A 184 -13.56 9.94 17.58
C ASN A 184 -13.83 8.42 17.52
N ASN A 185 -12.95 7.67 16.89
CA ASN A 185 -13.04 6.23 16.67
C ASN A 185 -11.85 5.47 17.24
N GLY A 186 -11.32 5.79 18.38
CA GLY A 186 -10.15 5.17 19.01
C GLY A 186 -9.65 3.87 18.36
N ARG A 187 -8.37 3.66 18.27
CA ARG A 187 -7.78 2.57 17.48
C ARG A 187 -7.40 1.40 18.34
N GLY A 188 -7.71 0.19 17.88
CA GLY A 188 -7.09 -1.02 18.44
C GLY A 188 -5.58 -1.00 18.24
N ALA A 189 -4.82 -1.59 19.16
CA ALA A 189 -3.35 -1.52 19.23
C ALA A 189 -2.66 -1.83 17.88
N LEU A 190 -3.15 -2.80 17.12
CA LEU A 190 -2.58 -3.16 15.81
C LEU A 190 -2.65 -2.05 14.74
N ARG A 191 -3.48 -1.03 14.95
CA ARG A 191 -3.66 0.10 14.01
C ARG A 191 -3.23 1.43 14.60
N GLN A 192 -2.63 1.42 15.79
CA GLN A 192 -2.05 2.60 16.41
C GLN A 192 -0.65 2.90 15.87
N ASN A 193 -0.20 4.12 16.07
CA ASN A 193 1.18 4.55 15.92
C ASN A 193 1.44 5.72 16.87
N GLY A 194 2.64 5.85 17.37
CA GLY A 194 3.15 7.09 17.94
C GLY A 194 3.72 7.99 16.83
N ASP A 195 4.31 9.13 17.22
CA ASP A 195 4.93 10.05 16.27
C ASP A 195 6.02 9.36 15.46
N GLY A 196 6.00 9.60 14.16
CA GLY A 196 6.92 9.01 13.20
C GLY A 196 7.51 10.04 12.23
N VAL A 197 8.68 9.73 11.73
CA VAL A 197 9.36 10.46 10.66
C VAL A 197 9.90 9.48 9.63
N GLY A 198 9.93 9.91 8.38
CA GLY A 198 10.48 9.10 7.29
C GLY A 198 10.85 9.94 6.09
N GLY A 199 11.52 9.29 5.15
CA GLY A 199 11.87 9.90 3.87
C GLY A 199 12.12 8.85 2.81
N SER A 200 11.97 9.28 1.56
CA SER A 200 12.25 8.50 0.37
C SER A 200 13.08 9.27 -0.62
N ILE A 201 13.82 8.57 -1.45
CA ILE A 201 14.52 9.09 -2.62
C ILE A 201 14.37 8.09 -3.73
N THR A 202 14.02 8.56 -4.94
CA THR A 202 13.92 7.73 -6.15
C THR A 202 14.58 8.43 -7.31
N TYR A 203 15.18 7.66 -8.20
CA TYR A 203 15.74 8.15 -9.44
C TYR A 203 15.27 7.30 -10.60
N ASP A 204 14.65 7.93 -11.58
CA ASP A 204 14.12 7.30 -12.79
C ASP A 204 14.86 7.82 -14.02
N TYR A 205 15.39 6.91 -14.84
CA TYR A 205 16.09 7.24 -16.08
C TYR A 205 15.86 6.18 -17.16
N GLU A 206 15.32 6.59 -18.30
CA GLU A 206 15.08 5.74 -19.50
C GLU A 206 14.38 4.39 -19.17
N GLY A 207 13.38 4.43 -18.29
CA GLY A 207 12.63 3.26 -17.83
C GLY A 207 13.25 2.51 -16.66
N PHE A 208 14.49 2.79 -16.30
CA PHE A 208 15.11 2.26 -15.08
C PHE A 208 14.78 3.14 -13.89
N GLY A 209 14.46 2.53 -12.76
CA GLY A 209 14.25 3.22 -11.50
C GLY A 209 15.06 2.54 -10.39
N ILE A 210 15.64 3.36 -9.53
CA ILE A 210 16.23 2.94 -8.25
C ILE A 210 15.63 3.79 -7.13
N GLY A 211 15.35 3.18 -6.00
CA GLY A 211 14.76 3.90 -4.88
C GLY A 211 15.18 3.33 -3.54
N ALA A 212 15.13 4.20 -2.53
CA ALA A 212 15.29 3.84 -1.14
C ALA A 212 14.35 4.66 -0.26
N ALA A 213 13.85 4.06 0.82
CA ALA A 213 13.06 4.77 1.81
C ALA A 213 13.33 4.24 3.22
N VAL A 214 13.14 5.13 4.19
CA VAL A 214 13.30 4.81 5.61
C VAL A 214 12.17 5.43 6.40
N SER A 215 11.75 4.77 7.48
CA SER A 215 10.83 5.35 8.46
C SER A 215 11.12 4.86 9.86
N SER A 216 10.79 5.68 10.85
CA SER A 216 10.91 5.34 12.26
C SER A 216 9.79 6.00 13.04
N SER A 217 8.92 5.20 13.65
CA SER A 217 7.76 5.64 14.41
C SER A 217 7.86 5.13 15.84
N LYS A 218 7.43 5.92 16.82
CA LYS A 218 7.24 5.41 18.18
C LYS A 218 6.11 4.38 18.19
N ARG A 219 6.23 3.38 19.04
CA ARG A 219 5.13 2.47 19.36
C ARG A 219 4.36 3.03 20.58
N THR A 220 3.09 2.69 20.67
CA THR A 220 2.25 3.07 21.80
C THR A 220 2.39 2.06 22.94
N ASP A 221 1.98 2.45 24.15
CA ASP A 221 1.98 1.55 25.31
C ASP A 221 1.07 0.33 25.08
N ASP A 222 -0.08 0.52 24.40
CA ASP A 222 -0.97 -0.58 24.02
C ASP A 222 -0.30 -1.63 23.13
N GLN A 223 0.60 -1.21 22.26
CA GLN A 223 1.34 -2.10 21.36
C GLN A 223 2.43 -2.93 22.09
N ASN A 224 2.85 -2.49 23.25
CA ASN A 224 3.73 -3.22 24.16
C ASN A 224 2.95 -3.93 25.29
N GLY A 225 1.62 -3.83 25.25
CA GLY A 225 0.71 -4.37 26.25
C GLY A 225 0.17 -5.75 25.92
N SER A 226 -1.00 -6.06 26.47
CA SER A 226 -1.71 -7.33 26.30
C SER A 226 -3.07 -7.14 25.65
N TYR A 227 -3.58 -8.19 25.05
CA TYR A 227 -4.93 -8.29 24.51
C TYR A 227 -5.65 -9.54 25.04
N ILE A 228 -6.96 -9.55 24.98
CA ILE A 228 -7.77 -10.72 25.36
C ILE A 228 -8.09 -11.52 24.10
N SER A 229 -7.74 -12.80 24.12
CA SER A 229 -8.10 -13.75 23.07
C SER A 229 -8.76 -14.97 23.69
N ASN A 230 -10.01 -15.26 23.31
CA ASN A 230 -10.82 -16.34 23.88
C ASN A 230 -10.85 -16.34 25.42
N GLY A 231 -10.97 -15.14 26.01
CA GLY A 231 -11.01 -14.96 27.48
C GLY A 231 -9.65 -15.08 28.19
N VAL A 232 -8.55 -15.25 27.44
CA VAL A 232 -7.19 -15.37 28.00
C VAL A 232 -6.39 -14.12 27.64
N ALA A 233 -5.71 -13.52 28.65
CA ALA A 233 -4.79 -12.43 28.43
C ALA A 233 -3.51 -12.94 27.74
N ARG A 234 -3.12 -12.30 26.65
CA ARG A 234 -1.92 -12.60 25.86
C ARG A 234 -1.17 -11.31 25.56
N ASN A 235 0.15 -11.35 25.57
CA ASN A 235 0.96 -10.21 25.18
C ASN A 235 1.10 -10.16 23.65
N TYR A 236 1.10 -8.93 23.09
CA TYR A 236 1.55 -8.76 21.70
C TYR A 236 3.02 -9.18 21.59
N ILE A 237 3.35 -9.85 20.49
CA ILE A 237 4.75 -10.10 20.13
C ILE A 237 5.37 -8.81 19.57
N GLY A 238 6.69 -8.75 19.58
CA GLY A 238 7.42 -7.54 19.23
C GLY A 238 7.66 -6.66 20.47
N THR A 239 8.91 -6.33 20.69
CA THR A 239 9.35 -5.57 21.86
C THR A 239 10.19 -4.39 21.43
N GLY A 240 10.10 -3.28 22.17
CA GLY A 240 10.86 -2.07 21.89
C GLY A 240 9.97 -0.87 21.62
N ASP A 241 10.56 0.30 21.69
CA ASP A 241 9.85 1.59 21.69
C ASP A 241 9.60 2.12 20.29
N ARG A 242 10.22 1.54 19.28
CA ARG A 242 10.13 2.01 17.90
C ARG A 242 9.83 0.89 16.91
N ALA A 243 9.06 1.28 15.89
CA ALA A 243 8.87 0.53 14.66
C ALA A 243 9.67 1.20 13.55
N GLU A 244 10.56 0.45 12.90
CA GLU A 244 11.46 0.99 11.89
C GLU A 244 11.38 0.18 10.61
N THR A 245 11.52 0.87 9.47
CA THR A 245 11.51 0.27 8.14
C THR A 245 12.62 0.86 7.29
N TYR A 246 13.35 -0.01 6.61
CA TYR A 246 14.41 0.31 5.66
C TYR A 246 14.13 -0.47 4.39
N THR A 247 13.92 0.21 3.26
CA THR A 247 13.62 -0.42 1.99
C THR A 247 14.49 0.10 0.87
N GLY A 248 14.78 -0.77 -0.09
CA GLY A 248 15.42 -0.43 -1.35
C GLY A 248 14.77 -1.22 -2.48
N GLY A 249 14.65 -0.62 -3.65
CA GLY A 249 14.02 -1.22 -4.81
C GLY A 249 14.66 -0.83 -6.12
N LEU A 250 14.42 -1.67 -7.11
CA LEU A 250 14.82 -1.47 -8.52
C LEU A 250 13.59 -1.75 -9.38
N LYS A 251 13.42 -1.00 -10.47
CA LYS A 251 12.39 -1.28 -11.47
C LYS A 251 12.93 -1.04 -12.89
N TYR A 252 12.28 -1.67 -13.86
CA TYR A 252 12.38 -1.37 -15.27
C TYR A 252 10.97 -1.33 -15.85
N ASP A 253 10.60 -0.22 -16.47
CA ASP A 253 9.29 0.02 -17.07
C ASP A 253 9.47 0.69 -18.44
N ALA A 254 9.72 -0.13 -19.45
CA ALA A 254 9.82 0.29 -20.84
C ALA A 254 9.63 -0.90 -21.79
N ASN A 255 9.36 -0.61 -23.08
CA ASN A 255 9.25 -1.62 -24.14
C ASN A 255 8.22 -2.72 -23.84
N ASN A 256 7.09 -2.36 -23.23
CA ASN A 256 6.02 -3.27 -22.79
C ASN A 256 6.45 -4.28 -21.70
N ILE A 257 7.64 -4.12 -21.15
CA ILE A 257 8.17 -4.95 -20.05
C ILE A 257 8.11 -4.13 -18.75
N TYR A 258 7.57 -4.73 -17.71
CA TYR A 258 7.66 -4.24 -16.35
C TYR A 258 8.36 -5.27 -15.47
N LEU A 259 9.45 -4.87 -14.86
CA LEU A 259 10.17 -5.66 -13.86
C LEU A 259 10.37 -4.81 -12.62
N ALA A 260 10.11 -5.35 -11.44
CA ALA A 260 10.47 -4.67 -10.21
C ALA A 260 10.89 -5.68 -9.15
N ALA A 261 11.78 -5.24 -8.26
CA ALA A 261 12.14 -5.99 -7.07
C ALA A 261 12.41 -5.02 -5.92
N GLN A 262 12.01 -5.42 -4.71
CA GLN A 262 12.29 -4.67 -3.49
C GLN A 262 12.74 -5.60 -2.37
N TYR A 263 13.60 -5.07 -1.50
CA TYR A 263 13.96 -5.67 -0.23
C TYR A 263 13.69 -4.68 0.90
N THR A 264 12.96 -5.15 1.91
CA THR A 264 12.62 -4.33 3.07
C THR A 264 13.00 -5.06 4.35
N GLN A 265 13.80 -4.43 5.19
CA GLN A 265 14.06 -4.88 6.56
C GLN A 265 13.26 -4.04 7.53
N THR A 266 12.56 -4.68 8.46
CA THR A 266 11.78 -4.00 9.48
C THR A 266 12.17 -4.44 10.88
N TYR A 267 11.96 -3.53 11.83
CA TYR A 267 12.01 -3.81 13.27
C TYR A 267 10.67 -3.39 13.86
N ASN A 268 9.96 -4.32 14.49
CA ASN A 268 8.63 -4.11 15.09
C ASN A 268 7.59 -3.46 14.15
N ALA A 269 7.69 -3.69 12.85
CA ALA A 269 6.83 -3.07 11.85
C ALA A 269 6.17 -4.06 10.88
N THR A 270 6.63 -5.31 10.76
CA THR A 270 5.93 -6.36 10.00
C THR A 270 5.01 -7.14 10.94
N ARG A 271 3.72 -7.15 10.62
CA ARG A 271 2.70 -7.84 11.42
C ARG A 271 2.81 -9.36 11.26
N VAL A 272 2.52 -10.07 12.34
CA VAL A 272 2.32 -11.52 12.37
C VAL A 272 0.85 -11.75 12.70
N GLY A 273 -0.01 -11.67 11.70
CA GLY A 273 -1.45 -11.75 11.87
C GLY A 273 -1.98 -10.78 12.93
N SER A 274 -2.75 -11.29 13.89
CA SER A 274 -3.29 -10.52 15.03
C SER A 274 -2.39 -10.56 16.28
N LEU A 275 -1.23 -11.21 16.22
CA LEU A 275 -0.37 -11.44 17.38
C LEU A 275 0.54 -10.25 17.72
N GLY A 276 0.70 -9.31 16.80
CA GLY A 276 1.61 -8.17 16.93
C GLY A 276 2.61 -8.08 15.79
N TRP A 277 3.86 -7.79 16.09
CA TRP A 277 4.90 -7.54 15.10
C TRP A 277 6.13 -8.40 15.35
N ALA A 278 6.72 -8.92 14.28
CA ALA A 278 8.04 -9.54 14.36
C ALA A 278 9.06 -8.52 14.91
N ASN A 279 9.91 -8.91 15.87
CA ASN A 279 10.98 -8.05 16.36
C ASN A 279 11.89 -7.58 15.21
N LYS A 280 12.15 -8.46 14.27
CA LYS A 280 12.78 -8.16 12.99
C LYS A 280 12.09 -8.95 11.89
N ALA A 281 11.92 -8.36 10.71
CA ALA A 281 11.51 -9.10 9.53
C ALA A 281 12.34 -8.71 8.30
N GLN A 282 12.45 -9.65 7.38
CA GLN A 282 13.06 -9.50 6.06
C GLN A 282 11.99 -9.81 5.03
N ASN A 283 11.65 -8.80 4.23
CA ASN A 283 10.61 -8.88 3.22
C ASN A 283 11.27 -8.73 1.85
N PHE A 284 10.89 -9.59 0.93
CA PHE A 284 11.35 -9.55 -0.45
C PHE A 284 10.16 -9.72 -1.38
N GLU A 285 10.08 -8.87 -2.38
CA GLU A 285 9.10 -8.98 -3.45
C GLU A 285 9.79 -8.77 -4.79
N ALA A 286 9.37 -9.54 -5.79
CA ALA A 286 9.80 -9.36 -7.18
C ALA A 286 8.63 -9.65 -8.11
N VAL A 287 8.49 -8.85 -9.17
CA VAL A 287 7.41 -8.97 -10.16
C VAL A 287 7.95 -8.80 -11.56
N ALA A 288 7.36 -9.53 -12.50
CA ALA A 288 7.58 -9.40 -13.93
C ALA A 288 6.24 -9.39 -14.66
N GLN A 289 6.05 -8.44 -15.58
CA GLN A 289 4.86 -8.34 -16.43
C GLN A 289 5.29 -8.01 -17.87
N TYR A 290 4.46 -8.44 -18.82
CA TYR A 290 4.59 -8.06 -20.21
C TYR A 290 3.25 -7.62 -20.79
N GLN A 291 3.19 -6.47 -21.45
CA GLN A 291 1.98 -5.96 -22.09
C GLN A 291 1.99 -6.30 -23.58
N PHE A 292 1.11 -7.20 -24.00
CA PHE A 292 0.89 -7.47 -25.41
C PHE A 292 0.00 -6.39 -26.06
N ASP A 293 0.24 -6.09 -27.34
CA ASP A 293 -0.52 -5.07 -28.08
C ASP A 293 -2.02 -5.41 -28.22
N PHE A 294 -2.37 -6.69 -28.15
CA PHE A 294 -3.76 -7.15 -28.20
C PHE A 294 -4.49 -7.08 -26.85
N GLY A 295 -3.88 -6.48 -25.83
CA GLY A 295 -4.52 -6.20 -24.55
C GLY A 295 -4.26 -7.20 -23.42
N LEU A 296 -3.52 -8.29 -23.65
CA LEU A 296 -3.15 -9.26 -22.60
C LEU A 296 -1.92 -8.78 -21.83
N ARG A 297 -1.95 -8.86 -20.50
CA ARG A 297 -0.82 -8.63 -19.58
C ARG A 297 -0.66 -9.79 -18.61
N PRO A 298 0.15 -10.80 -18.93
CA PRO A 298 0.58 -11.80 -17.94
C PRO A 298 1.47 -11.18 -16.87
N SER A 299 1.42 -11.75 -15.67
CA SER A 299 2.23 -11.39 -14.52
C SER A 299 2.78 -12.64 -13.82
N LEU A 300 3.96 -12.50 -13.27
CA LEU A 300 4.60 -13.48 -12.40
C LEU A 300 5.25 -12.75 -11.24
N ALA A 301 5.04 -13.21 -10.02
CA ALA A 301 5.70 -12.62 -8.86
C ALA A 301 6.11 -13.66 -7.83
N TYR A 302 7.05 -13.27 -6.98
CA TYR A 302 7.44 -13.98 -5.77
C TYR A 302 7.46 -13.00 -4.60
N LEU A 303 6.79 -13.36 -3.51
CA LEU A 303 6.73 -12.58 -2.29
C LEU A 303 7.10 -13.45 -1.09
N GLN A 304 7.94 -12.90 -0.21
CA GLN A 304 8.33 -13.54 1.04
C GLN A 304 8.46 -12.51 2.16
N SER A 305 7.92 -12.85 3.32
CA SER A 305 8.17 -12.16 4.59
C SER A 305 8.66 -13.18 5.62
N LYS A 306 9.88 -13.02 6.08
CA LYS A 306 10.48 -13.87 7.13
C LYS A 306 10.62 -13.09 8.42
N GLY A 307 9.87 -13.52 9.44
CA GLY A 307 9.99 -12.99 10.80
C GLY A 307 11.17 -13.62 11.53
N LYS A 308 11.82 -12.82 12.39
CA LYS A 308 12.94 -13.24 13.22
C LYS A 308 12.73 -12.78 14.65
N ASN A 309 13.22 -13.57 15.59
CA ASN A 309 13.06 -13.33 17.02
C ASN A 309 11.60 -13.13 17.41
N LEU A 310 10.73 -14.02 16.98
CA LEU A 310 9.28 -13.89 17.16
C LEU A 310 8.85 -14.03 18.61
N GLY A 311 9.65 -14.73 19.44
CA GLY A 311 9.38 -14.93 20.85
C GLY A 311 8.32 -16.00 21.11
N VAL A 312 7.58 -15.87 22.22
CA VAL A 312 6.65 -16.91 22.66
C VAL A 312 5.26 -16.68 22.09
N ILE A 313 4.76 -17.65 21.32
CA ILE A 313 3.41 -17.70 20.77
C ILE A 313 2.75 -18.99 21.27
N ASN A 314 1.59 -18.89 21.92
CA ASN A 314 0.84 -20.03 22.47
C ASN A 314 1.70 -20.95 23.38
N GLY A 315 2.66 -20.38 24.13
CA GLY A 315 3.54 -21.11 25.04
C GLY A 315 4.75 -21.80 24.37
N ARG A 316 4.93 -21.63 23.06
CA ARG A 316 6.10 -22.13 22.31
C ARG A 316 6.98 -20.97 21.88
N ASN A 317 8.29 -21.15 21.93
CA ASN A 317 9.24 -20.15 21.47
C ASN A 317 9.53 -20.37 19.98
N TYR A 318 9.37 -19.29 19.20
CA TYR A 318 9.67 -19.23 17.77
C TYR A 318 10.77 -18.20 17.51
N ASP A 319 11.69 -18.55 16.65
CA ASP A 319 12.79 -17.67 16.27
C ASP A 319 12.58 -17.18 14.83
N ASP A 320 12.98 -17.96 13.84
CA ASP A 320 12.95 -17.61 12.43
C ASP A 320 11.83 -18.40 11.69
N GLU A 321 10.77 -17.70 11.28
CA GLU A 321 9.65 -18.33 10.58
C GLU A 321 9.22 -17.53 9.35
N ASP A 322 8.80 -18.22 8.28
CA ASP A 322 8.15 -17.57 7.15
C ASP A 322 6.72 -17.16 7.55
N ILE A 323 6.43 -15.86 7.52
CA ILE A 323 5.11 -15.27 7.84
C ILE A 323 4.23 -15.24 6.59
N LEU A 324 4.85 -15.03 5.44
CA LEU A 324 4.26 -14.99 4.12
C LEU A 324 5.25 -15.56 3.13
N LYS A 325 4.78 -16.41 2.21
CA LYS A 325 5.61 -16.90 1.12
C LYS A 325 4.75 -17.48 0.01
N TYR A 326 4.81 -16.91 -1.17
CA TYR A 326 4.05 -17.42 -2.31
C TYR A 326 4.67 -17.02 -3.65
N VAL A 327 4.29 -17.78 -4.68
CA VAL A 327 4.42 -17.39 -6.08
C VAL A 327 3.04 -16.96 -6.56
N ASP A 328 2.98 -15.90 -7.33
CA ASP A 328 1.78 -15.42 -7.98
C ASP A 328 1.90 -15.53 -9.49
N VAL A 329 0.86 -16.06 -10.13
CA VAL A 329 0.76 -16.21 -11.58
C VAL A 329 -0.57 -15.65 -12.03
N GLY A 330 -0.54 -14.51 -12.67
CA GLY A 330 -1.74 -13.82 -13.09
C GLY A 330 -1.75 -13.40 -14.56
N ALA A 331 -2.90 -12.97 -15.01
CA ALA A 331 -3.05 -12.32 -16.30
C ALA A 331 -4.26 -11.37 -16.28
N THR A 332 -4.09 -10.17 -16.79
CA THR A 332 -5.18 -9.22 -17.06
C THR A 332 -5.38 -9.11 -18.56
N TYR A 333 -6.64 -9.13 -18.99
CA TYR A 333 -7.02 -8.81 -20.36
C TYR A 333 -7.83 -7.52 -20.40
N TYR A 334 -7.32 -6.51 -21.08
CA TYR A 334 -7.97 -5.22 -21.29
C TYR A 334 -8.81 -5.25 -22.57
N PHE A 335 -10.15 -5.24 -22.45
CA PHE A 335 -11.06 -5.07 -23.59
C PHE A 335 -10.94 -3.66 -24.17
N ASN A 336 -10.78 -2.69 -23.30
CA ASN A 336 -10.51 -1.28 -23.59
C ASN A 336 -10.01 -0.60 -22.30
N LYS A 337 -9.85 0.74 -22.33
CA LYS A 337 -9.36 1.51 -21.17
C LYS A 337 -10.28 1.46 -19.94
N ASN A 338 -11.55 1.13 -20.10
CA ASN A 338 -12.56 1.15 -19.03
C ASN A 338 -12.99 -0.26 -18.58
N MET A 339 -12.69 -1.30 -19.34
CA MET A 339 -13.17 -2.65 -19.06
C MET A 339 -12.04 -3.65 -19.17
N SER A 340 -11.86 -4.47 -18.13
CA SER A 340 -10.88 -5.55 -18.09
C SER A 340 -11.41 -6.75 -17.32
N THR A 341 -10.74 -7.88 -17.50
CA THR A 341 -10.92 -9.08 -16.68
C THR A 341 -9.58 -9.64 -16.31
N TYR A 342 -9.51 -10.36 -15.20
CA TYR A 342 -8.27 -10.98 -14.77
C TYR A 342 -8.50 -12.34 -14.11
N VAL A 343 -7.46 -13.14 -14.14
CA VAL A 343 -7.24 -14.29 -13.27
C VAL A 343 -5.94 -14.08 -12.53
N ASP A 344 -5.92 -14.40 -11.24
CA ASP A 344 -4.73 -14.30 -10.41
C ASP A 344 -4.64 -15.50 -9.48
N TYR A 345 -3.52 -16.22 -9.50
CA TYR A 345 -3.33 -17.46 -8.76
C TYR A 345 -2.19 -17.31 -7.76
N LYS A 346 -2.55 -17.17 -6.50
CA LYS A 346 -1.65 -17.17 -5.36
C LYS A 346 -1.34 -18.61 -4.95
N ILE A 347 -0.16 -19.09 -5.31
CA ILE A 347 0.37 -20.40 -4.95
C ILE A 347 1.10 -20.27 -3.63
N ASN A 348 0.46 -20.66 -2.55
CA ASN A 348 1.04 -20.56 -1.21
C ASN A 348 2.20 -21.58 -1.06
N LEU A 349 3.32 -21.11 -0.55
CA LEU A 349 4.53 -21.90 -0.33
C LEU A 349 4.86 -22.04 1.18
N LEU A 350 3.93 -21.64 2.05
CA LEU A 350 4.06 -21.88 3.49
C LEU A 350 3.67 -23.32 3.81
N ASP A 351 4.44 -23.94 4.68
CA ASP A 351 4.08 -25.25 5.22
C ASP A 351 2.98 -25.13 6.27
N ASP A 352 1.99 -26.04 6.26
CA ASP A 352 1.07 -26.23 7.39
C ASP A 352 1.82 -26.89 8.55
N ASN A 353 2.43 -26.04 9.37
CA ASN A 353 3.22 -26.45 10.51
C ASN A 353 2.66 -25.91 11.83
N GLN A 354 3.34 -26.16 12.93
CA GLN A 354 2.85 -25.68 14.23
C GLN A 354 2.87 -24.17 14.37
N PHE A 355 3.82 -23.47 13.71
CA PHE A 355 3.89 -22.02 13.74
C PHE A 355 2.70 -21.41 13.00
N THR A 356 2.42 -21.84 11.76
CA THR A 356 1.32 -21.29 10.97
C THR A 356 -0.02 -21.49 11.66
N ARG A 357 -0.24 -22.66 12.31
CA ARG A 357 -1.43 -22.92 13.14
C ARG A 357 -1.51 -22.04 14.39
N ASP A 358 -0.41 -21.89 15.13
CA ASP A 358 -0.36 -21.04 16.33
C ASP A 358 -0.51 -19.55 15.99
N ALA A 359 -0.03 -19.12 14.83
CA ALA A 359 -0.12 -17.75 14.33
C ALA A 359 -1.45 -17.44 13.60
N GLY A 360 -2.25 -18.45 13.27
CA GLY A 360 -3.48 -18.31 12.49
C GLY A 360 -3.20 -17.84 11.06
N ILE A 361 -2.10 -18.29 10.47
CA ILE A 361 -1.69 -17.98 9.10
C ILE A 361 -2.24 -19.05 8.16
N ASN A 362 -2.96 -18.60 7.13
CA ASN A 362 -3.47 -19.50 6.08
C ASN A 362 -2.35 -19.98 5.17
N THR A 363 -2.41 -21.26 4.82
CA THR A 363 -1.46 -21.95 3.93
C THR A 363 -2.11 -22.44 2.63
N ASP A 364 -3.40 -22.18 2.41
CA ASP A 364 -4.12 -22.58 1.21
C ASP A 364 -3.82 -21.68 0.02
N ASN A 365 -3.96 -22.23 -1.17
CA ASN A 365 -3.91 -21.49 -2.42
C ASN A 365 -5.20 -20.71 -2.63
N ILE A 366 -5.11 -19.60 -3.39
CA ILE A 366 -6.27 -18.79 -3.76
C ILE A 366 -6.22 -18.49 -5.26
N VAL A 367 -7.33 -18.74 -5.96
CA VAL A 367 -7.54 -18.26 -7.32
C VAL A 367 -8.54 -17.11 -7.28
N ALA A 368 -8.17 -15.96 -7.80
CA ALA A 368 -9.05 -14.81 -7.97
C ALA A 368 -9.51 -14.69 -9.43
N LEU A 369 -10.80 -14.45 -9.65
CA LEU A 369 -11.36 -14.06 -10.93
C LEU A 369 -12.07 -12.73 -10.77
N GLY A 370 -11.69 -11.75 -11.59
CA GLY A 370 -12.27 -10.41 -11.54
C GLY A 370 -12.72 -9.90 -12.89
N LEU A 371 -13.82 -9.14 -12.86
CA LEU A 371 -14.35 -8.36 -13.98
C LEU A 371 -14.46 -6.91 -13.53
N VAL A 372 -13.65 -6.04 -14.15
CA VAL A 372 -13.48 -4.66 -13.71
C VAL A 372 -14.08 -3.70 -14.72
N TYR A 373 -14.97 -2.82 -14.24
CA TYR A 373 -15.33 -1.58 -14.93
C TYR A 373 -14.71 -0.40 -14.19
N GLN A 374 -13.95 0.44 -14.90
CA GLN A 374 -13.31 1.63 -14.34
C GLN A 374 -13.60 2.89 -15.19
N PHE A 375 -13.65 4.04 -14.53
CA PHE A 375 -13.95 5.34 -15.16
C PHE A 375 -13.15 6.49 -14.56
#